data_33b21b81e551116f6a53b8301b1a08af
#
_entry.id   33b21b81e551116f6a53b8301b1a08af
#
_cell.length_a   1.000
_cell.length_b   1.000
_cell.length_c   1.000
_cell.angle_alpha   90.00
_cell.angle_beta   90.00
_cell.angle_gamma   90.00
#
_symmetry.space_group_name_H-M   'P 1'
#
loop_
_entity.id
_entity.type
_entity.pdbx_description
1 polymer ?
#
loop_
_entity_poly.entity_id
_entity_poly.type
_entity_poly.pdbx_seq_one_letter_code
_entity_poly.pdbx_strand_id
1 'polypeptide(L)'
;YNIKENSLQDTMAQKLCDLGFDVFNLAHNHMLDSYNDKYLINCNRFFTDLGKVTIGYYKNKADTDNIRIVEKNGIKIAFLAYTFSTNGVSLQQGAETYIPYFSEELIEKQVSLAKSQADVIVASCHWGDEDTYTPNAHQKKYADLLVRLNVDVILGMHPHVIQPMEWRDRPDGGRSLLVYSLGNFVSGMQDGFNTLGGMLSLDIVKTLDGKISIENVIFDPIVTHYEPSTKVKKDDTGYRNFKIYYLADYTDELAAKHNVPIWDKTHRPTLVGGTFNRQNLINTVYKYIPSEFLRGNF
;
A
#
# COMPACT_ATOMS: atom_id res chain seq x y z
N TYR A 1 6.69 -8.57 8.55
CA TYR A 1 7.36 -9.74 7.94
C TYR A 1 8.66 -10.01 8.69
N ASN A 2 8.70 -11.13 9.41
CA ASN A 2 9.87 -11.56 10.14
C ASN A 2 10.78 -12.36 9.19
N ILE A 3 11.69 -11.70 8.49
CA ILE A 3 12.68 -12.41 7.66
C ILE A 3 13.68 -13.09 8.60
N LYS A 4 13.54 -14.41 8.78
CA LYS A 4 14.56 -15.28 9.35
C LYS A 4 15.46 -15.73 8.21
N GLU A 5 16.79 -15.69 8.38
CA GLU A 5 17.73 -16.20 7.40
C GLU A 5 17.31 -17.59 6.88
N ASN A 6 17.25 -17.76 5.55
CA ASN A 6 16.85 -18.98 4.85
C ASN A 6 15.39 -19.45 5.08
N SER A 7 14.45 -18.53 5.29
CA SER A 7 13.03 -18.86 5.42
C SER A 7 12.26 -18.80 4.08
N LEU A 8 11.05 -19.40 4.05
CA LEU A 8 10.10 -19.18 2.93
C LEU A 8 9.80 -17.70 2.68
N GLN A 9 9.93 -16.86 3.70
CA GLN A 9 9.74 -15.42 3.64
C GLN A 9 10.84 -14.73 2.82
N ASP A 10 12.12 -15.17 2.96
CA ASP A 10 13.23 -14.66 2.16
C ASP A 10 12.99 -14.96 0.68
N THR A 11 12.50 -16.17 0.37
CA THR A 11 12.16 -16.56 -1.00
C THR A 11 11.05 -15.69 -1.59
N MET A 12 10.03 -15.33 -0.80
CA MET A 12 8.95 -14.46 -1.26
C MET A 12 9.46 -13.03 -1.47
N ALA A 13 10.22 -12.49 -0.51
CA ALA A 13 10.83 -11.16 -0.62
C ALA A 13 11.77 -11.06 -1.83
N GLN A 14 12.59 -12.11 -2.07
CA GLN A 14 13.45 -12.18 -3.26
C GLN A 14 12.62 -12.16 -4.56
N LYS A 15 11.51 -12.91 -4.63
CA LYS A 15 10.64 -12.90 -5.80
C LYS A 15 10.02 -11.54 -6.08
N LEU A 16 9.67 -10.76 -5.06
CA LEU A 16 9.20 -9.39 -5.26
C LEU A 16 10.31 -8.52 -5.88
N CYS A 17 11.56 -8.67 -5.41
CA CYS A 17 12.70 -8.00 -6.03
C CYS A 17 12.91 -8.42 -7.50
N ASP A 18 12.77 -9.70 -7.79
CA ASP A 18 12.91 -10.27 -9.15
C ASP A 18 11.80 -9.82 -10.09
N LEU A 19 10.62 -9.52 -9.56
CA LEU A 19 9.49 -8.92 -10.30
C LEU A 19 9.68 -7.42 -10.61
N GLY A 20 10.76 -6.81 -10.12
CA GLY A 20 11.10 -5.42 -10.41
C GLY A 20 10.62 -4.40 -9.39
N PHE A 21 10.19 -4.84 -8.20
CA PHE A 21 9.93 -3.90 -7.11
C PHE A 21 11.26 -3.29 -6.63
N ASP A 22 11.35 -1.96 -6.59
CA ASP A 22 12.57 -1.23 -6.24
C ASP A 22 12.46 -0.47 -4.91
N VAL A 23 11.24 -0.11 -4.49
CA VAL A 23 10.98 0.62 -3.23
C VAL A 23 10.04 -0.18 -2.35
N PHE A 24 10.46 -0.44 -1.11
CA PHE A 24 9.69 -1.23 -0.13
C PHE A 24 9.32 -0.38 1.07
N ASN A 25 8.02 -0.23 1.31
CA ASN A 25 7.52 0.44 2.51
C ASN A 25 7.49 -0.52 3.70
N LEU A 26 8.20 -0.15 4.77
CA LEU A 26 8.26 -0.89 6.02
C LEU A 26 7.40 -0.24 7.13
N ALA A 27 6.80 0.94 6.89
CA ALA A 27 5.90 1.59 7.84
C ALA A 27 4.51 0.97 7.78
N HIS A 28 4.20 0.11 8.73
CA HIS A 28 2.88 -0.53 8.87
C HIS A 28 2.63 -0.96 10.33
N ASN A 29 1.39 -1.33 10.66
CA ASN A 29 1.01 -1.69 12.03
C ASN A 29 1.69 -2.95 12.58
N HIS A 30 2.24 -3.82 11.71
CA HIS A 30 2.95 -5.06 12.09
C HIS A 30 4.48 -4.92 12.16
N MET A 31 5.01 -3.69 12.20
CA MET A 31 6.46 -3.45 12.28
C MET A 31 7.12 -4.11 13.50
N LEU A 32 6.38 -4.23 14.60
CA LEU A 32 6.89 -4.69 15.90
C LEU A 32 6.25 -6.00 16.40
N ASP A 33 5.67 -6.82 15.54
CA ASP A 33 5.01 -8.08 15.91
C ASP A 33 5.90 -9.05 16.70
N SER A 34 7.20 -8.94 16.54
CA SER A 34 8.18 -9.73 17.29
C SER A 34 8.56 -9.13 18.66
N TYR A 35 7.91 -8.04 19.05
CA TYR A 35 8.18 -7.31 20.29
C TYR A 35 9.60 -6.74 20.44
N ASN A 36 10.35 -6.70 19.33
CA ASN A 36 11.66 -6.06 19.24
C ASN A 36 11.93 -5.57 17.81
N ASP A 37 12.93 -4.73 17.64
CA ASP A 37 13.27 -4.12 16.36
C ASP A 37 14.22 -4.95 15.48
N LYS A 38 14.76 -6.08 15.97
CA LYS A 38 15.74 -6.91 15.22
C LYS A 38 15.20 -7.39 13.88
N TYR A 39 13.92 -7.79 13.83
CA TYR A 39 13.32 -8.27 12.58
C TYR A 39 13.10 -7.13 11.58
N LEU A 40 12.75 -5.94 12.06
CA LEU A 40 12.65 -4.75 11.23
C LEU A 40 14.01 -4.35 10.67
N ILE A 41 15.05 -4.37 11.51
CA ILE A 41 16.45 -4.13 11.12
C ILE A 41 16.89 -5.16 10.07
N ASN A 42 16.61 -6.45 10.29
CA ASN A 42 16.95 -7.51 9.34
C ASN A 42 16.18 -7.39 8.02
N CYS A 43 14.89 -7.02 8.08
CA CYS A 43 14.08 -6.79 6.90
C CYS A 43 14.65 -5.63 6.07
N ASN A 44 14.97 -4.51 6.72
CA ASN A 44 15.64 -3.39 6.06
C ASN A 44 16.95 -3.82 5.41
N ARG A 45 17.83 -4.51 6.16
CA ARG A 45 19.13 -5.01 5.66
C ARG A 45 18.94 -5.92 4.45
N PHE A 46 18.01 -6.87 4.50
CA PHE A 46 17.73 -7.79 3.40
C PHE A 46 17.49 -7.05 2.09
N PHE A 47 16.58 -6.07 2.09
CA PHE A 47 16.28 -5.31 0.88
C PHE A 47 17.43 -4.39 0.44
N THR A 48 18.11 -3.74 1.40
CA THR A 48 19.24 -2.85 1.06
C THR A 48 20.45 -3.60 0.54
N ASP A 49 20.72 -4.83 1.02
CA ASP A 49 21.79 -5.70 0.50
C ASP A 49 21.50 -6.16 -0.94
N LEU A 50 20.21 -6.20 -1.35
CA LEU A 50 19.78 -6.43 -2.73
C LEU A 50 19.74 -5.16 -3.59
N GLY A 51 20.27 -4.03 -3.08
CA GLY A 51 20.27 -2.74 -3.78
C GLY A 51 18.89 -2.07 -3.88
N LYS A 52 17.93 -2.49 -3.06
CA LYS A 52 16.57 -1.91 -3.02
C LYS A 52 16.49 -0.75 -2.02
N VAL A 53 15.54 0.14 -2.25
CA VAL A 53 15.26 1.26 -1.34
C VAL A 53 14.18 0.85 -0.34
N THR A 54 14.43 1.06 0.93
CA THR A 54 13.42 0.92 1.99
C THR A 54 13.00 2.28 2.51
N ILE A 55 11.71 2.44 2.75
CA ILE A 55 11.10 3.63 3.36
C ILE A 55 10.34 3.23 4.63
N GLY A 56 10.14 4.17 5.54
CA GLY A 56 9.42 3.89 6.78
C GLY A 56 10.22 3.14 7.85
N TYR A 57 11.52 2.94 7.63
CA TYR A 57 12.48 2.49 8.62
C TYR A 57 13.55 3.55 8.81
N TYR A 58 13.88 3.85 10.06
CA TYR A 58 14.94 4.78 10.45
C TYR A 58 15.77 4.19 11.61
N LYS A 59 17.10 4.28 11.51
CA LYS A 59 18.02 3.79 12.55
C LYS A 59 17.82 4.51 13.88
N ASN A 60 17.43 5.78 13.85
CA ASN A 60 17.15 6.62 15.02
C ASN A 60 16.37 7.86 14.55
N LYS A 61 16.01 8.76 15.49
CA LYS A 61 15.28 9.99 15.16
C LYS A 61 16.07 10.91 14.21
N ALA A 62 17.39 10.98 14.31
CA ALA A 62 18.19 11.81 13.40
C ALA A 62 18.18 11.29 11.95
N ASP A 63 18.07 9.97 11.75
CA ASP A 63 17.97 9.37 10.42
C ASP A 63 16.68 9.74 9.67
N THR A 64 15.69 10.31 10.34
CA THR A 64 14.46 10.84 9.68
C THR A 64 14.77 12.03 8.76
N ASP A 65 15.93 12.65 8.90
CA ASP A 65 16.41 13.77 8.07
C ASP A 65 17.01 13.27 6.75
N ASN A 66 17.38 12.01 6.67
CA ASN A 66 17.85 11.36 5.45
C ASN A 66 16.67 10.96 4.58
N ILE A 67 16.25 11.84 3.67
CA ILE A 67 15.15 11.54 2.74
C ILE A 67 15.59 10.46 1.76
N ARG A 68 14.75 9.45 1.57
CA ARG A 68 14.97 8.37 0.59
C ARG A 68 14.59 8.87 -0.80
N ILE A 69 15.58 9.01 -1.68
CA ILE A 69 15.41 9.55 -3.03
C ILE A 69 15.83 8.50 -4.04
N VAL A 70 14.99 8.30 -5.05
CA VAL A 70 15.30 7.53 -6.25
C VAL A 70 15.37 8.49 -7.43
N GLU A 71 16.46 8.43 -8.18
CA GLU A 71 16.60 9.20 -9.43
C GLU A 71 16.39 8.26 -10.62
N LYS A 72 15.47 8.61 -11.51
CA LYS A 72 15.23 7.87 -12.74
C LYS A 72 14.92 8.86 -13.87
N ASN A 73 15.60 8.70 -15.00
CA ASN A 73 15.43 9.54 -16.18
C ASN A 73 15.61 11.06 -15.89
N GLY A 74 16.50 11.41 -14.95
CA GLY A 74 16.75 12.80 -14.57
C GLY A 74 15.66 13.42 -13.68
N ILE A 75 14.77 12.60 -13.13
CA ILE A 75 13.74 13.00 -12.16
C ILE A 75 14.08 12.41 -10.80
N LYS A 76 14.18 13.25 -9.79
CA LYS A 76 14.41 12.86 -8.39
C LYS A 76 13.07 12.72 -7.67
N ILE A 77 12.79 11.53 -7.16
CA ILE A 77 11.55 11.19 -6.46
C ILE A 77 11.89 10.92 -4.99
N ALA A 78 11.38 11.76 -4.11
CA ALA A 78 11.47 11.55 -2.66
C ALA A 78 10.33 10.65 -2.19
N PHE A 79 10.66 9.65 -1.38
CA PHE A 79 9.69 8.74 -0.77
C PHE A 79 9.65 8.94 0.74
N LEU A 80 8.47 9.26 1.25
CA LEU A 80 8.15 9.37 2.67
C LEU A 80 7.19 8.26 3.07
N ALA A 81 7.24 7.82 4.33
CA ALA A 81 6.33 6.77 4.80
C ALA A 81 5.98 6.95 6.27
N TYR A 82 4.70 6.74 6.60
CA TYR A 82 4.15 6.92 7.93
C TYR A 82 3.20 5.79 8.32
N THR A 83 3.17 5.44 9.60
CA THR A 83 2.18 4.51 10.16
C THR A 83 1.39 5.15 11.29
N PHE A 84 0.11 4.79 11.43
CA PHE A 84 -0.73 5.30 12.51
C PHE A 84 -0.54 4.52 13.83
N SER A 85 -0.07 3.28 13.75
CA SER A 85 0.00 2.36 14.88
C SER A 85 1.04 1.26 14.66
N THR A 86 1.43 0.59 15.73
CA THR A 86 2.14 -0.69 15.76
C THR A 86 1.37 -1.70 16.62
N ASN A 87 0.02 -1.70 16.52
CA ASN A 87 -0.89 -2.59 17.25
C ASN A 87 -0.69 -2.53 18.78
N GLY A 88 -0.34 -1.34 19.31
CA GLY A 88 -0.08 -1.14 20.74
C GLY A 88 1.26 -1.68 21.22
N VAL A 89 2.09 -2.25 20.34
CA VAL A 89 3.45 -2.66 20.68
C VAL A 89 4.39 -1.47 20.61
N SER A 90 5.15 -1.24 21.68
CA SER A 90 6.16 -0.18 21.75
C SER A 90 7.56 -0.75 21.59
N LEU A 91 8.48 0.08 21.10
CA LEU A 91 9.90 -0.24 21.10
C LEU A 91 10.38 -0.48 22.52
N GLN A 92 11.24 -1.48 22.70
CA GLN A 92 11.90 -1.74 23.97
C GLN A 92 12.88 -0.62 24.33
N GLN A 93 13.14 -0.45 25.61
CA GLN A 93 14.16 0.49 26.06
C GLN A 93 15.53 0.11 25.47
N GLY A 94 16.20 1.09 24.85
CA GLY A 94 17.50 0.89 24.19
C GLY A 94 17.39 0.41 22.73
N ALA A 95 16.19 0.35 22.15
CA ALA A 95 16.05 0.07 20.73
C ALA A 95 16.74 1.17 19.88
N GLU A 96 17.42 0.73 18.82
CA GLU A 96 18.15 1.59 17.89
C GLU A 96 17.33 1.98 16.65
N THR A 97 15.99 1.99 16.78
CA THR A 97 15.07 2.21 15.68
C THR A 97 14.10 3.33 16.00
N TYR A 98 13.70 4.10 15.00
CA TYR A 98 12.64 5.09 15.10
C TYR A 98 11.46 4.70 14.21
N ILE A 99 10.25 4.67 14.79
CA ILE A 99 9.01 4.39 14.07
C ILE A 99 8.38 5.71 13.61
N PRO A 100 8.13 5.88 12.32
CA PRO A 100 7.56 7.11 11.77
C PRO A 100 6.04 7.16 11.98
N TYR A 101 5.62 7.34 13.22
CA TYR A 101 4.21 7.61 13.50
C TYR A 101 3.78 8.94 12.89
N PHE A 102 2.51 9.02 12.47
CA PHE A 102 1.96 10.27 12.00
C PHE A 102 2.11 11.38 13.06
N SER A 103 2.82 12.43 12.71
CA SER A 103 2.92 13.65 13.49
C SER A 103 3.11 14.83 12.55
N GLU A 104 2.46 15.95 12.84
CA GLU A 104 2.56 17.15 12.01
C GLU A 104 4.01 17.63 11.93
N GLU A 105 4.71 17.67 13.07
CA GLU A 105 6.14 18.07 13.15
C GLU A 105 7.02 17.23 12.23
N LEU A 106 6.90 15.89 12.27
CA LEU A 106 7.71 14.98 11.45
C LEU A 106 7.41 15.18 9.97
N ILE A 107 6.13 15.24 9.60
CA ILE A 107 5.69 15.38 8.22
C ILE A 107 6.15 16.71 7.63
N GLU A 108 5.92 17.83 8.34
CA GLU A 108 6.34 19.16 7.89
C GLU A 108 7.86 19.25 7.69
N LYS A 109 8.64 18.71 8.63
CA LYS A 109 10.10 18.64 8.53
C LYS A 109 10.54 17.83 7.31
N GLN A 110 10.02 16.61 7.16
CA GLN A 110 10.44 15.72 6.07
C GLN A 110 10.01 16.23 4.70
N VAL A 111 8.80 16.78 4.57
CA VAL A 111 8.36 17.39 3.31
C VAL A 111 9.21 18.61 2.96
N SER A 112 9.56 19.44 3.94
CA SER A 112 10.47 20.59 3.71
C SER A 112 11.85 20.13 3.21
N LEU A 113 12.42 19.09 3.81
CA LEU A 113 13.69 18.51 3.36
C LEU A 113 13.56 17.87 1.97
N ALA A 114 12.49 17.14 1.70
CA ALA A 114 12.24 16.51 0.40
C ALA A 114 12.16 17.56 -0.72
N LYS A 115 11.43 18.65 -0.51
CA LYS A 115 11.31 19.76 -1.48
C LYS A 115 12.64 20.38 -1.87
N SER A 116 13.63 20.39 -0.97
CA SER A 116 14.94 20.94 -1.27
C SER A 116 15.85 19.98 -2.05
N GLN A 117 15.44 18.70 -2.19
CA GLN A 117 16.31 17.64 -2.71
C GLN A 117 15.71 16.87 -3.90
N ALA A 118 14.41 16.96 -4.11
CA ALA A 118 13.70 16.15 -5.11
C ALA A 118 12.72 16.98 -5.95
N ASP A 119 12.39 16.47 -7.11
CA ASP A 119 11.43 17.05 -8.04
C ASP A 119 9.99 16.66 -7.68
N VAL A 120 9.80 15.46 -7.13
CA VAL A 120 8.50 14.85 -6.80
C VAL A 120 8.54 14.25 -5.41
N ILE A 121 7.44 14.36 -4.67
CA ILE A 121 7.29 13.76 -3.34
C ILE A 121 6.13 12.75 -3.37
N VAL A 122 6.44 11.51 -3.00
CA VAL A 122 5.48 10.43 -2.80
C VAL A 122 5.41 10.10 -1.32
N ALA A 123 4.22 10.23 -0.71
CA ALA A 123 3.99 9.85 0.69
C ALA A 123 3.18 8.55 0.76
N SER A 124 3.72 7.53 1.42
CA SER A 124 3.07 6.26 1.68
C SER A 124 2.48 6.26 3.09
N CYS A 125 1.19 6.07 3.21
CA CYS A 125 0.42 6.29 4.43
C CYS A 125 -0.29 5.01 4.87
N HIS A 126 0.19 4.40 5.96
CA HIS A 126 -0.45 3.23 6.57
C HIS A 126 -1.42 3.70 7.64
N TRP A 127 -2.71 3.82 7.30
CA TRP A 127 -3.73 4.51 8.07
C TRP A 127 -5.15 3.97 7.89
N GLY A 128 -6.10 4.46 8.67
CA GLY A 128 -7.52 4.16 8.52
C GLY A 128 -7.97 3.02 9.42
N ASP A 129 -9.18 2.55 9.17
CA ASP A 129 -9.80 1.43 9.87
C ASP A 129 -9.90 0.24 8.90
N GLU A 130 -9.60 -0.97 9.40
CA GLU A 130 -9.75 -2.19 8.61
C GLU A 130 -11.20 -2.39 8.17
N ASP A 131 -11.37 -3.01 7.00
CA ASP A 131 -12.67 -3.42 6.44
C ASP A 131 -13.66 -2.26 6.23
N THR A 132 -13.16 -1.03 6.07
CA THR A 132 -13.98 0.16 5.92
C THR A 132 -13.69 0.90 4.63
N TYR A 133 -14.68 0.99 3.74
CA TYR A 133 -14.54 1.71 2.46
C TYR A 133 -14.52 3.24 2.59
N THR A 134 -14.93 3.78 3.72
CA THR A 134 -15.01 5.23 3.96
C THR A 134 -13.81 5.69 4.75
N PRO A 135 -13.01 6.64 4.25
CA PRO A 135 -11.90 7.21 4.99
C PRO A 135 -12.34 7.85 6.30
N ASN A 136 -11.65 7.54 7.40
CA ASN A 136 -11.92 8.07 8.72
C ASN A 136 -11.33 9.50 8.91
N ALA A 137 -11.59 10.11 10.06
CA ALA A 137 -11.14 11.47 10.37
C ALA A 137 -9.60 11.60 10.41
N HIS A 138 -8.88 10.56 10.86
CA HIS A 138 -7.43 10.54 10.89
C HIS A 138 -6.84 10.57 9.47
N GLN A 139 -7.37 9.74 8.56
CA GLN A 139 -6.96 9.75 7.16
C GLN A 139 -7.17 11.11 6.52
N LYS A 140 -8.36 11.72 6.71
CA LYS A 140 -8.70 13.04 6.16
C LYS A 140 -7.78 14.13 6.69
N LYS A 141 -7.54 14.15 8.01
CA LYS A 141 -6.63 15.12 8.66
C LYS A 141 -5.25 15.12 8.02
N TYR A 142 -4.63 13.95 7.89
CA TYR A 142 -3.27 13.84 7.37
C TYR A 142 -3.19 13.94 5.84
N ALA A 143 -4.25 13.57 5.13
CA ALA A 143 -4.37 13.86 3.70
C ALA A 143 -4.40 15.38 3.46
N ASP A 144 -5.22 16.12 4.21
CA ASP A 144 -5.29 17.59 4.11
C ASP A 144 -3.94 18.26 4.46
N LEU A 145 -3.22 17.73 5.45
CA LEU A 145 -1.87 18.22 5.78
C LEU A 145 -0.90 18.01 4.61
N LEU A 146 -0.83 16.80 4.06
CA LEU A 146 0.08 16.46 2.96
C LEU A 146 -0.23 17.26 1.69
N VAL A 147 -1.52 17.44 1.36
CA VAL A 147 -1.96 18.30 0.24
C VAL A 147 -1.55 19.76 0.48
N ARG A 148 -1.79 20.29 1.68
CA ARG A 148 -1.39 21.66 2.07
C ARG A 148 0.13 21.85 2.00
N LEU A 149 0.88 20.80 2.24
CA LEU A 149 2.34 20.80 2.10
C LEU A 149 2.81 20.52 0.68
N ASN A 150 1.91 20.48 -0.33
CA ASN A 150 2.20 20.25 -1.74
C ASN A 150 2.93 18.92 -2.01
N VAL A 151 2.53 17.85 -1.37
CA VAL A 151 2.96 16.48 -1.72
C VAL A 151 2.27 16.06 -3.01
N ASP A 152 3.01 15.49 -3.97
CA ASP A 152 2.49 15.21 -5.31
C ASP A 152 1.59 13.98 -5.36
N VAL A 153 2.01 12.90 -4.69
CA VAL A 153 1.29 11.62 -4.68
C VAL A 153 1.17 11.11 -3.24
N ILE A 154 -0.03 10.81 -2.80
CA ILE A 154 -0.34 10.30 -1.46
C ILE A 154 -0.99 8.93 -1.62
N LEU A 155 -0.30 7.87 -1.18
CA LEU A 155 -0.71 6.47 -1.33
C LEU A 155 -1.08 5.89 0.03
N GLY A 156 -2.35 5.61 0.23
CA GLY A 156 -2.87 4.98 1.44
C GLY A 156 -2.92 3.45 1.35
N MET A 157 -2.78 2.82 2.50
CA MET A 157 -2.89 1.38 2.73
C MET A 157 -3.34 1.10 4.17
N HIS A 158 -3.59 -0.13 4.53
CA HIS A 158 -4.06 -0.67 5.80
C HIS A 158 -5.53 -1.07 5.81
N PRO A 159 -6.52 -0.35 5.23
CA PRO A 159 -7.92 -0.76 5.33
C PRO A 159 -8.24 -2.14 4.75
N HIS A 160 -7.33 -2.77 4.04
CA HIS A 160 -7.51 -4.07 3.36
C HIS A 160 -8.65 -4.09 2.33
N VAL A 161 -9.21 -2.95 2.04
CA VAL A 161 -10.21 -2.70 0.99
C VAL A 161 -9.79 -1.48 0.19
N ILE A 162 -10.26 -1.39 -1.06
CA ILE A 162 -10.09 -0.18 -1.85
C ILE A 162 -10.89 0.96 -1.20
N GLN A 163 -10.31 2.16 -1.16
CA GLN A 163 -11.00 3.37 -0.74
C GLN A 163 -10.91 4.43 -1.85
N PRO A 164 -11.70 5.51 -1.79
CA PRO A 164 -11.72 6.53 -2.82
C PRO A 164 -10.33 7.07 -3.18
N MET A 165 -10.19 7.49 -4.42
CA MET A 165 -9.06 8.26 -4.90
C MET A 165 -9.58 9.52 -5.62
N GLU A 166 -8.77 10.57 -5.57
CA GLU A 166 -9.17 11.88 -6.10
C GLU A 166 -7.98 12.77 -6.39
N TRP A 167 -8.19 13.77 -7.23
CA TRP A 167 -7.29 14.92 -7.35
C TRP A 167 -7.68 15.98 -6.30
N ARG A 168 -6.68 16.53 -5.62
CA ARG A 168 -6.85 17.60 -4.63
C ARG A 168 -6.00 18.81 -5.04
N ASP A 169 -6.63 19.97 -5.13
CA ASP A 169 -5.92 21.21 -5.42
C ASP A 169 -4.96 21.59 -4.30
N ARG A 170 -3.77 22.03 -4.67
CA ARG A 170 -2.69 22.43 -3.77
C ARG A 170 -2.56 23.96 -3.68
N PRO A 171 -1.99 24.50 -2.59
CA PRO A 171 -1.72 25.93 -2.45
C PRO A 171 -0.77 26.51 -3.53
N ASP A 172 0.11 25.69 -4.10
CA ASP A 172 1.03 26.12 -5.18
C ASP A 172 0.39 26.17 -6.57
N GLY A 173 -0.90 25.89 -6.67
CA GLY A 173 -1.66 25.85 -7.94
C GLY A 173 -1.57 24.53 -8.69
N GLY A 174 -0.80 23.54 -8.18
CA GLY A 174 -0.78 22.17 -8.69
C GLY A 174 -1.90 21.32 -8.11
N ARG A 175 -1.83 20.01 -8.37
CA ARG A 175 -2.75 19.02 -7.78
C ARG A 175 -1.98 17.86 -7.15
N SER A 176 -2.48 17.35 -6.03
CA SER A 176 -2.05 16.09 -5.43
C SER A 176 -2.93 14.95 -5.91
N LEU A 177 -2.33 13.83 -6.28
CA LEU A 177 -3.06 12.58 -6.40
C LEU A 177 -3.19 11.95 -5.02
N LEU A 178 -4.41 11.78 -4.55
CA LEU A 178 -4.72 11.17 -3.27
C LEU A 178 -5.44 9.84 -3.49
N VAL A 179 -4.86 8.75 -2.98
CA VAL A 179 -5.47 7.42 -2.91
C VAL A 179 -5.58 7.03 -1.45
N TYR A 180 -6.78 6.93 -0.91
CA TYR A 180 -6.97 6.60 0.50
C TYR A 180 -6.61 5.16 0.84
N SER A 181 -6.88 4.20 -0.06
CA SER A 181 -6.39 2.82 0.06
C SER A 181 -6.43 2.10 -1.29
N LEU A 182 -5.33 1.40 -1.60
CA LEU A 182 -5.23 0.50 -2.76
C LEU A 182 -5.88 -0.88 -2.52
N GLY A 183 -6.28 -1.19 -1.28
CA GLY A 183 -6.67 -2.56 -0.91
C GLY A 183 -5.46 -3.50 -0.86
N ASN A 184 -5.71 -4.80 -0.96
CA ASN A 184 -4.67 -5.82 -0.88
C ASN A 184 -4.09 -6.15 -2.26
N PHE A 185 -2.77 -6.16 -2.40
CA PHE A 185 -2.09 -6.69 -3.58
C PHE A 185 -2.16 -8.22 -3.63
N VAL A 186 -1.87 -8.86 -2.50
CA VAL A 186 -2.05 -10.29 -2.28
C VAL A 186 -2.53 -10.52 -0.85
N SER A 187 -3.55 -11.35 -0.66
CA SER A 187 -4.12 -11.59 0.65
C SER A 187 -4.58 -13.03 0.81
N GLY A 188 -4.37 -13.57 2.03
CA GLY A 188 -4.99 -14.81 2.48
C GLY A 188 -6.17 -14.56 3.43
N MET A 189 -6.66 -13.32 3.51
CA MET A 189 -7.85 -12.98 4.29
C MET A 189 -9.09 -13.65 3.71
N GLN A 190 -10.00 -14.05 4.60
CA GLN A 190 -11.12 -14.94 4.23
C GLN A 190 -12.37 -14.20 3.76
N ASP A 191 -12.45 -12.89 3.97
CA ASP A 191 -13.60 -12.09 3.54
C ASP A 191 -13.44 -11.67 2.08
N GLY A 192 -14.50 -11.83 1.29
CA GLY A 192 -14.48 -11.60 -0.15
C GLY A 192 -14.07 -10.20 -0.57
N PHE A 193 -14.42 -9.23 0.23
CA PHE A 193 -14.04 -7.83 -0.03
C PHE A 193 -12.54 -7.55 0.14
N ASN A 194 -11.83 -8.33 0.96
CA ASN A 194 -10.39 -8.22 1.13
C ASN A 194 -9.59 -8.82 -0.04
N THR A 195 -10.25 -9.52 -0.96
CA THR A 195 -9.61 -10.07 -2.15
C THR A 195 -9.47 -9.04 -3.26
N LEU A 196 -10.24 -7.94 -3.19
CA LEU A 196 -10.23 -6.86 -4.17
C LEU A 196 -9.20 -5.80 -3.77
N GLY A 197 -8.25 -5.56 -4.63
CA GLY A 197 -7.28 -4.47 -4.51
C GLY A 197 -7.04 -3.79 -5.84
N GLY A 198 -5.99 -2.98 -5.93
CA GLY A 198 -5.61 -2.32 -7.16
C GLY A 198 -4.12 -2.07 -7.28
N MET A 199 -3.66 -1.98 -8.51
CA MET A 199 -2.36 -1.45 -8.86
C MET A 199 -2.55 -0.06 -9.46
N LEU A 200 -1.74 0.89 -9.01
CA LEU A 200 -1.72 2.25 -9.54
C LEU A 200 -0.54 2.40 -10.49
N SER A 201 -0.81 2.82 -11.71
CA SER A 201 0.21 3.29 -12.65
C SER A 201 0.02 4.78 -12.93
N LEU A 202 1.12 5.48 -13.13
CA LEU A 202 1.13 6.91 -13.47
C LEU A 202 2.43 7.27 -14.19
N ASP A 203 2.39 8.37 -14.93
CA ASP A 203 3.57 8.98 -15.52
C ASP A 203 3.98 10.21 -14.72
N ILE A 204 5.27 10.33 -14.42
CA ILE A 204 5.87 11.55 -13.90
C ILE A 204 6.58 12.24 -15.06
N VAL A 205 6.08 13.39 -15.44
CA VAL A 205 6.60 14.13 -16.58
C VAL A 205 7.32 15.38 -16.08
N LYS A 206 8.56 15.61 -16.56
CA LYS A 206 9.33 16.83 -16.32
C LYS A 206 9.54 17.54 -17.65
N THR A 207 8.98 18.72 -17.78
CA THR A 207 9.14 19.54 -18.96
C THR A 207 10.53 20.19 -19.04
N LEU A 208 10.91 20.72 -20.19
CA LEU A 208 12.22 21.37 -20.39
C LEU A 208 12.44 22.59 -19.48
N ASP A 209 11.39 23.27 -19.09
CA ASP A 209 11.42 24.38 -18.12
C ASP A 209 11.38 23.92 -16.66
N GLY A 210 11.42 22.59 -16.44
CA GLY A 210 11.54 21.98 -15.11
C GLY A 210 10.21 21.78 -14.38
N LYS A 211 9.06 22.05 -15.00
CA LYS A 211 7.75 21.83 -14.40
C LYS A 211 7.45 20.33 -14.34
N ILE A 212 6.93 19.89 -13.22
CA ILE A 212 6.47 18.51 -12.99
C ILE A 212 4.97 18.40 -13.15
N SER A 213 4.53 17.31 -13.80
CA SER A 213 3.13 16.87 -13.82
C SER A 213 3.03 15.37 -13.55
N ILE A 214 1.91 14.97 -12.94
CA ILE A 214 1.49 13.58 -12.81
C ILE A 214 0.41 13.33 -13.84
N GLU A 215 0.62 12.38 -14.73
CA GLU A 215 -0.23 12.14 -15.91
C GLU A 215 -0.56 10.65 -16.03
N ASN A 216 -1.51 10.31 -16.89
CA ASN A 216 -1.88 8.93 -17.22
C ASN A 216 -2.11 8.04 -15.99
N VAL A 217 -2.78 8.60 -14.98
CA VAL A 217 -3.08 7.90 -13.75
C VAL A 217 -4.13 6.84 -14.00
N ILE A 218 -3.78 5.59 -13.75
CA ILE A 218 -4.66 4.45 -13.96
C ILE A 218 -4.66 3.56 -12.73
N PHE A 219 -5.85 3.24 -12.25
CA PHE A 219 -6.10 2.22 -11.25
C PHE A 219 -6.54 0.94 -11.96
N ASP A 220 -5.71 -0.09 -11.93
CA ASP A 220 -6.00 -1.42 -12.47
C ASP A 220 -6.49 -2.32 -11.31
N PRO A 221 -7.80 -2.61 -11.22
CA PRO A 221 -8.32 -3.49 -10.17
C PRO A 221 -7.79 -4.90 -10.31
N ILE A 222 -7.41 -5.50 -9.19
CA ILE A 222 -6.92 -6.87 -9.11
C ILE A 222 -7.72 -7.68 -8.09
N VAL A 223 -7.75 -9.00 -8.31
CA VAL A 223 -8.41 -9.95 -7.41
C VAL A 223 -7.39 -11.01 -6.98
N THR A 224 -7.17 -11.15 -5.68
CA THR A 224 -6.48 -12.32 -5.13
C THR A 224 -7.42 -13.51 -5.17
N HIS A 225 -7.12 -14.49 -6.02
CA HIS A 225 -7.88 -15.73 -6.15
C HIS A 225 -7.22 -16.87 -5.39
N TYR A 226 -8.01 -17.66 -4.70
CA TYR A 226 -7.61 -18.95 -4.12
C TYR A 226 -8.81 -19.89 -4.02
N GLU A 227 -8.54 -21.17 -4.02
CA GLU A 227 -9.55 -22.22 -3.99
C GLU A 227 -9.43 -23.07 -2.71
N PRO A 228 -10.52 -23.72 -2.24
CA PRO A 228 -10.44 -24.62 -1.09
C PRO A 228 -9.54 -25.82 -1.40
N SER A 229 -8.72 -26.23 -0.43
CA SER A 229 -7.94 -27.44 -0.51
C SER A 229 -8.76 -28.64 -0.02
N THR A 230 -8.73 -29.75 -0.77
CA THR A 230 -9.39 -30.99 -0.37
C THR A 230 -8.54 -31.86 0.57
N LYS A 231 -7.26 -31.48 0.77
CA LYS A 231 -6.30 -32.20 1.61
C LYS A 231 -5.70 -31.23 2.63
N VAL A 232 -6.33 -31.13 3.78
CA VAL A 232 -5.80 -30.40 4.92
C VAL A 232 -4.71 -31.26 5.56
N LYS A 233 -3.43 -30.96 5.31
CA LYS A 233 -2.34 -31.38 6.20
C LYS A 233 -2.35 -30.51 7.44
N LYS A 234 -1.81 -30.97 8.56
CA LYS A 234 -1.81 -30.27 9.86
C LYS A 234 -1.27 -28.84 9.80
N ASP A 235 -0.47 -28.51 8.76
CA ASP A 235 0.15 -27.21 8.52
C ASP A 235 -0.35 -26.55 7.22
N ASP A 236 -1.44 -27.05 6.60
CA ASP A 236 -2.03 -26.51 5.40
C ASP A 236 -3.05 -25.42 5.78
N THR A 237 -2.97 -24.26 5.15
CA THR A 237 -3.96 -23.16 5.32
C THR A 237 -5.36 -23.54 4.83
N GLY A 238 -5.52 -24.70 4.21
CA GLY A 238 -6.77 -25.11 3.56
C GLY A 238 -7.03 -24.45 2.21
N TYR A 239 -6.06 -23.71 1.68
CA TYR A 239 -6.15 -22.98 0.40
C TYR A 239 -5.10 -23.44 -0.59
N ARG A 240 -5.43 -23.36 -1.89
CA ARG A 240 -4.56 -23.66 -3.02
C ARG A 240 -4.81 -22.72 -4.19
N ASN A 241 -4.00 -22.82 -5.22
CA ASN A 241 -4.15 -22.08 -6.48
C ASN A 241 -4.17 -20.57 -6.28
N PHE A 242 -3.35 -20.05 -5.35
CA PHE A 242 -3.20 -18.61 -5.17
C PHE A 242 -2.70 -17.95 -6.45
N LYS A 243 -3.43 -16.97 -6.94
CA LYS A 243 -3.08 -16.20 -8.11
C LYS A 243 -3.72 -14.81 -8.05
N ILE A 244 -3.00 -13.81 -8.52
CA ILE A 244 -3.54 -12.47 -8.71
C ILE A 244 -4.01 -12.37 -10.17
N TYR A 245 -5.24 -11.91 -10.36
CA TYR A 245 -5.82 -11.61 -11.66
C TYR A 245 -6.14 -10.13 -11.76
N TYR A 246 -5.99 -9.56 -12.94
CA TYR A 246 -6.72 -8.34 -13.23
C TYR A 246 -8.22 -8.63 -13.20
N LEU A 247 -9.02 -7.69 -12.67
CA LEU A 247 -10.47 -7.88 -12.63
C LEU A 247 -11.07 -8.02 -14.04
N ALA A 248 -10.47 -7.37 -15.03
CA ALA A 248 -10.84 -7.50 -16.44
C ALA A 248 -10.76 -8.96 -16.94
N ASP A 249 -9.76 -9.71 -16.46
CA ASP A 249 -9.50 -11.11 -16.83
C ASP A 249 -10.17 -12.13 -15.86
N TYR A 250 -10.82 -11.62 -14.79
CA TYR A 250 -11.43 -12.47 -13.77
C TYR A 250 -12.83 -12.90 -14.20
N THR A 251 -13.02 -14.20 -14.44
CA THR A 251 -14.28 -14.73 -14.98
C THR A 251 -15.28 -15.15 -13.89
N ASP A 252 -16.55 -15.34 -14.26
CA ASP A 252 -17.57 -15.86 -13.36
C ASP A 252 -17.24 -17.29 -12.91
N GLU A 253 -16.59 -18.10 -13.76
CA GLU A 253 -16.15 -19.46 -13.41
C GLU A 253 -15.03 -19.43 -12.36
N LEU A 254 -14.13 -18.46 -12.43
CA LEU A 254 -13.10 -18.25 -11.39
C LEU A 254 -13.75 -17.80 -10.09
N ALA A 255 -14.68 -16.85 -10.16
CA ALA A 255 -15.41 -16.38 -8.98
C ALA A 255 -16.18 -17.51 -8.28
N ALA A 256 -16.81 -18.41 -9.06
CA ALA A 256 -17.53 -19.57 -8.53
C ALA A 256 -16.63 -20.62 -7.85
N LYS A 257 -15.34 -20.71 -8.26
CA LYS A 257 -14.35 -21.62 -7.66
C LYS A 257 -13.63 -21.00 -6.45
N HIS A 258 -13.74 -19.69 -6.28
CA HIS A 258 -13.08 -19.00 -5.17
C HIS A 258 -13.60 -19.51 -3.83
N ASN A 259 -12.73 -19.59 -2.83
CA ASN A 259 -13.08 -20.11 -1.50
C ASN A 259 -14.10 -19.23 -0.75
N VAL A 260 -14.13 -17.93 -1.02
CA VAL A 260 -15.00 -16.97 -0.33
C VAL A 260 -16.50 -17.32 -0.39
N PRO A 261 -17.09 -17.84 -1.49
CA PRO A 261 -18.51 -18.19 -1.49
C PRO A 261 -18.93 -19.15 -0.37
N ILE A 262 -17.99 -19.89 0.21
CA ILE A 262 -18.22 -20.81 1.33
C ILE A 262 -18.32 -20.05 2.65
N TRP A 263 -17.56 -18.96 2.81
CA TRP A 263 -17.43 -18.19 4.04
C TRP A 263 -18.41 -17.02 4.13
N ASP A 264 -18.82 -16.46 2.98
CA ASP A 264 -19.69 -15.29 2.88
C ASP A 264 -21.12 -15.53 3.45
N LYS A 265 -21.41 -16.77 3.83
CA LYS A 265 -22.71 -17.13 4.41
C LYS A 265 -22.92 -16.68 5.86
N THR A 266 -21.88 -16.19 6.50
CA THR A 266 -21.92 -16.11 7.95
C THR A 266 -21.85 -14.72 8.56
N HIS A 267 -21.26 -13.66 8.01
CA HIS A 267 -21.08 -12.49 8.86
C HIS A 267 -20.95 -11.08 8.25
N ARG A 268 -20.64 -10.84 6.97
CA ARG A 268 -20.52 -9.43 6.49
C ARG A 268 -20.73 -9.30 4.97
N PRO A 269 -21.85 -8.74 4.50
CA PRO A 269 -21.96 -8.30 3.11
C PRO A 269 -21.17 -7.00 2.96
N THR A 270 -20.06 -7.03 2.31
CA THR A 270 -19.15 -5.90 2.21
C THR A 270 -18.83 -5.48 0.78
N LEU A 271 -19.02 -6.36 -0.19
CA LEU A 271 -19.10 -5.98 -1.59
C LEU A 271 -20.41 -5.27 -1.89
N VAL A 272 -20.41 -4.35 -2.83
CA VAL A 272 -21.64 -3.76 -3.35
C VAL A 272 -22.49 -4.86 -3.99
N GLY A 273 -23.68 -5.10 -3.43
CA GLY A 273 -24.56 -6.22 -3.82
C GLY A 273 -24.49 -7.43 -2.88
N GLY A 274 -23.59 -7.46 -1.89
CA GLY A 274 -23.60 -8.33 -0.72
C GLY A 274 -22.96 -9.70 -0.90
N THR A 275 -22.94 -10.31 -2.08
CA THR A 275 -22.36 -11.64 -2.32
C THR A 275 -21.08 -11.56 -3.14
N PHE A 276 -20.17 -12.53 -2.94
CA PHE A 276 -18.97 -12.62 -3.76
C PHE A 276 -19.29 -13.17 -5.15
N ASN A 277 -19.19 -12.33 -6.14
CA ASN A 277 -19.24 -12.67 -7.57
C ASN A 277 -18.55 -11.57 -8.38
N ARG A 278 -18.24 -11.83 -9.64
CA ARG A 278 -17.55 -10.90 -10.51
C ARG A 278 -18.28 -9.55 -10.64
N GLN A 279 -19.61 -9.57 -10.82
CA GLN A 279 -20.39 -8.34 -10.99
C GLN A 279 -20.33 -7.45 -9.74
N ASN A 280 -20.36 -8.01 -8.54
CA ASN A 280 -20.28 -7.25 -7.30
C ASN A 280 -18.87 -6.71 -7.04
N LEU A 281 -17.81 -7.39 -7.47
CA LEU A 281 -16.45 -6.83 -7.50
C LEU A 281 -16.40 -5.60 -8.41
N ILE A 282 -16.95 -5.69 -9.63
CA ILE A 282 -17.04 -4.59 -10.59
C ILE A 282 -17.85 -3.42 -10.00
N ASN A 283 -19.02 -3.70 -9.44
CA ASN A 283 -19.89 -2.68 -8.83
C ASN A 283 -19.17 -1.97 -7.68
N THR A 284 -18.36 -2.70 -6.92
CA THR A 284 -17.56 -2.14 -5.81
C THR A 284 -16.48 -1.19 -6.35
N VAL A 285 -15.77 -1.58 -7.41
CA VAL A 285 -14.80 -0.68 -8.07
C VAL A 285 -15.47 0.61 -8.53
N TYR A 286 -16.55 0.51 -9.32
CA TYR A 286 -17.24 1.70 -9.84
C TYR A 286 -17.85 2.60 -8.76
N LYS A 287 -18.16 2.05 -7.59
CA LYS A 287 -18.67 2.84 -6.46
C LYS A 287 -17.59 3.70 -5.81
N TYR A 288 -16.37 3.20 -5.71
CA TYR A 288 -15.33 3.84 -4.90
C TYR A 288 -14.20 4.47 -5.72
N ILE A 289 -13.99 4.01 -6.96
CA ILE A 289 -12.95 4.53 -7.85
C ILE A 289 -13.61 5.31 -8.99
N PRO A 290 -13.33 6.61 -9.13
CA PRO A 290 -13.85 7.42 -10.23
C PRO A 290 -13.43 6.86 -11.59
N SER A 291 -14.35 6.95 -12.56
CA SER A 291 -14.15 6.37 -13.90
C SER A 291 -12.95 6.98 -14.66
N GLU A 292 -12.58 8.22 -14.34
CA GLU A 292 -11.40 8.87 -14.93
C GLU A 292 -10.07 8.14 -14.64
N PHE A 293 -10.02 7.31 -13.58
CA PHE A 293 -8.86 6.52 -13.20
C PHE A 293 -8.92 5.06 -13.68
N LEU A 294 -9.98 4.66 -14.39
CA LEU A 294 -10.17 3.28 -14.82
C LEU A 294 -9.89 3.10 -16.32
N ARG A 295 -9.24 1.98 -16.70
CA ARG A 295 -9.09 1.59 -18.11
C ARG A 295 -10.39 0.98 -18.63
N GLY A 296 -11.22 1.77 -19.28
CA GLY A 296 -12.39 1.24 -19.97
C GLY A 296 -13.41 0.55 -19.06
N ASN A 297 -14.24 -0.32 -19.65
CA ASN A 297 -15.23 -1.13 -18.93
C ASN A 297 -14.65 -2.53 -18.68
N PHE A 298 -14.94 -3.07 -17.49
CA PHE A 298 -14.57 -4.44 -17.11
C PHE A 298 -15.56 -5.47 -17.64
#